data_86ff365cc4edfdfa823919896ca9dd0b
#
_entry.id   86ff365cc4edfdfa823919896ca9dd0b
#
_cell.length_a   1.000
_cell.length_b   1.000
_cell.length_c   1.000
_cell.angle_alpha   90.00
_cell.angle_beta   90.00
_cell.angle_gamma   90.00
#
_symmetry.space_group_name_H-M   'P 1'
#
loop_
_entity.id
_entity.type
_entity.pdbx_description
1 polymer ?
#
loop_
_entity_poly.entity_id
_entity_poly.type
_entity_poly.pdbx_seq_one_letter_code
_entity_poly.pdbx_strand_id
1 'polypeptide(L)'
;LDVGVRLQTIRKLKGLSQRELAKRAGVTNSTISMIEKNSVSPSISSLKKVLSGIPMSLVEFFSPDFDQDSDTKVVYKGSELIDISDGAVSMKLVGKAHPGRAIAFLDETYPPGSDTGMDMLSHQGEEAGMLVEGRLELTVSGQVYVLESGDSYYFESSKPHRFRNPFDVPARLISATTPANF
;
A
#
# COMPACT_ATOMS: atom_id res chain seq x y z
N LEU A 1 15.89 -1.11 -19.89
CA LEU A 1 15.72 -0.05 -18.90
C LEU A 1 17.10 0.44 -18.47
N ASP A 2 17.39 1.74 -18.63
CA ASP A 2 18.65 2.36 -18.22
C ASP A 2 18.55 2.81 -16.74
N VAL A 3 19.29 2.12 -15.88
CA VAL A 3 19.24 2.35 -14.42
C VAL A 3 19.71 3.76 -14.04
N GLY A 4 20.76 4.28 -14.72
CA GLY A 4 21.30 5.60 -14.41
C GLY A 4 20.37 6.73 -14.82
N VAL A 5 19.85 6.68 -16.04
CA VAL A 5 18.86 7.66 -16.54
C VAL A 5 17.62 7.64 -15.65
N ARG A 6 17.14 6.46 -15.29
CA ARG A 6 15.98 6.32 -14.42
C ARG A 6 16.21 6.89 -13.02
N LEU A 7 17.33 6.59 -12.39
CA LEU A 7 17.69 7.16 -11.08
C LEU A 7 17.74 8.69 -11.14
N GLN A 8 18.35 9.24 -12.19
CA GLN A 8 18.43 10.70 -12.38
C GLN A 8 17.02 11.31 -12.53
N THR A 9 16.16 10.70 -13.33
CA THR A 9 14.77 11.17 -13.55
C THR A 9 14.01 11.20 -12.23
N ILE A 10 14.00 10.07 -11.50
CA ILE A 10 13.31 9.95 -10.21
C ILE A 10 13.83 10.97 -9.20
N ARG A 11 15.16 11.10 -9.08
CA ARG A 11 15.77 12.09 -8.18
C ARG A 11 15.31 13.51 -8.49
N LYS A 12 15.31 13.89 -9.78
CA LYS A 12 14.85 15.23 -10.22
C LYS A 12 13.36 15.46 -9.94
N LEU A 13 12.52 14.46 -10.20
CA LEU A 13 11.08 14.52 -9.87
C LEU A 13 10.83 14.71 -8.38
N LYS A 14 11.69 14.13 -7.52
CA LYS A 14 11.64 14.33 -6.06
C LYS A 14 12.32 15.62 -5.60
N GLY A 15 12.76 16.49 -6.52
CA GLY A 15 13.40 17.78 -6.19
C GLY A 15 14.77 17.66 -5.52
N LEU A 16 15.43 16.49 -5.60
CA LEU A 16 16.69 16.24 -4.90
C LEU A 16 17.90 16.56 -5.78
N SER A 17 18.91 17.21 -5.21
CA SER A 17 20.24 17.26 -5.79
C SER A 17 20.97 15.91 -5.63
N GLN A 18 22.01 15.65 -6.43
CA GLN A 18 22.85 14.45 -6.23
C GLN A 18 23.46 14.41 -4.82
N ARG A 19 23.86 15.56 -4.28
CA ARG A 19 24.40 15.69 -2.91
C ARG A 19 23.37 15.32 -1.85
N GLU A 20 22.17 15.80 -2.03
CA GLU A 20 21.05 15.53 -1.11
C GLU A 20 20.73 14.03 -1.07
N LEU A 21 20.58 13.41 -2.26
CA LEU A 21 20.34 11.97 -2.34
C LEU A 21 21.50 11.18 -1.73
N ALA A 22 22.74 11.54 -2.02
CA ALA A 22 23.92 10.88 -1.46
C ALA A 22 23.92 10.94 0.07
N LYS A 23 23.62 12.11 0.65
CA LYS A 23 23.51 12.31 2.10
C LYS A 23 22.42 11.42 2.72
N ARG A 24 21.23 11.40 2.14
CA ARG A 24 20.08 10.59 2.63
C ARG A 24 20.36 9.07 2.54
N ALA A 25 21.00 8.65 1.46
CA ALA A 25 21.33 7.24 1.22
C ALA A 25 22.62 6.77 1.95
N GLY A 26 23.34 7.65 2.60
CA GLY A 26 24.61 7.32 3.26
C GLY A 26 25.69 6.82 2.27
N VAL A 27 25.75 7.44 1.07
CA VAL A 27 26.74 7.18 0.03
C VAL A 27 27.46 8.46 -0.39
N THR A 28 28.50 8.37 -1.23
CA THR A 28 29.20 9.56 -1.74
C THR A 28 28.45 10.18 -2.92
N ASN A 29 28.61 11.50 -3.11
CA ASN A 29 28.09 12.17 -4.29
C ASN A 29 28.65 11.59 -5.59
N SER A 30 29.91 11.17 -5.58
CA SER A 30 30.57 10.49 -6.70
C SER A 30 29.82 9.18 -7.07
N THR A 31 29.40 8.41 -6.07
CA THR A 31 28.62 7.19 -6.29
C THR A 31 27.33 7.47 -7.07
N ILE A 32 26.55 8.47 -6.63
CA ILE A 32 25.32 8.86 -7.35
C ILE A 32 25.65 9.31 -8.78
N SER A 33 26.65 10.17 -8.95
CA SER A 33 27.04 10.68 -10.25
C SER A 33 27.50 9.57 -11.22
N MET A 34 28.27 8.59 -10.74
CA MET A 34 28.73 7.47 -11.57
C MET A 34 27.59 6.56 -12.01
N ILE A 35 26.62 6.30 -11.11
CA ILE A 35 25.43 5.52 -11.45
C ILE A 35 24.58 6.26 -12.49
N GLU A 36 24.28 7.54 -12.27
CA GLU A 36 23.44 8.35 -13.17
C GLU A 36 24.04 8.54 -14.57
N LYS A 37 25.38 8.50 -14.68
CA LYS A 37 26.11 8.55 -15.96
C LYS A 37 26.31 7.18 -16.59
N ASN A 38 25.81 6.10 -15.99
CA ASN A 38 26.07 4.71 -16.38
C ASN A 38 27.57 4.34 -16.46
N SER A 39 28.41 5.09 -15.73
CA SER A 39 29.84 4.78 -15.62
C SER A 39 30.08 3.54 -14.74
N VAL A 40 29.12 3.20 -13.88
CA VAL A 40 29.12 2.01 -13.02
C VAL A 40 27.72 1.43 -12.98
N SER A 41 27.61 0.11 -13.15
CA SER A 41 26.38 -0.64 -12.92
C SER A 41 26.28 -1.00 -11.43
N PRO A 42 25.31 -0.48 -10.67
CA PRO A 42 25.19 -0.79 -9.26
C PRO A 42 24.73 -2.23 -9.04
N SER A 43 25.24 -2.90 -8.02
CA SER A 43 24.64 -4.13 -7.53
C SER A 43 23.24 -3.86 -6.96
N ILE A 44 22.41 -4.90 -6.85
CA ILE A 44 21.07 -4.80 -6.24
C ILE A 44 21.14 -4.19 -4.83
N SER A 45 22.11 -4.61 -4.03
CA SER A 45 22.32 -4.07 -2.68
C SER A 45 22.73 -2.59 -2.70
N SER A 46 23.57 -2.18 -3.64
CA SER A 46 23.97 -0.78 -3.81
C SER A 46 22.80 0.08 -4.27
N LEU A 47 22.00 -0.43 -5.22
CA LEU A 47 20.81 0.28 -5.69
C LEU A 47 19.77 0.41 -4.56
N LYS A 48 19.50 -0.68 -3.80
CA LYS A 48 18.62 -0.63 -2.63
C LYS A 48 19.07 0.42 -1.61
N LYS A 49 20.39 0.53 -1.37
CA LYS A 49 20.94 1.55 -0.49
C LYS A 49 20.73 2.96 -1.03
N VAL A 50 20.90 3.18 -2.33
CA VAL A 50 20.63 4.49 -2.95
C VAL A 50 19.14 4.83 -2.88
N LEU A 51 18.27 3.87 -3.16
CA LEU A 51 16.81 4.05 -3.12
C LEU A 51 16.28 4.30 -1.70
N SER A 52 16.99 3.90 -0.64
CA SER A 52 16.59 4.25 0.73
C SER A 52 16.66 5.76 1.01
N GLY A 53 17.41 6.51 0.22
CA GLY A 53 17.42 7.98 0.26
C GLY A 53 16.25 8.65 -0.47
N ILE A 54 15.55 7.87 -1.27
CA ILE A 54 14.27 8.18 -1.90
C ILE A 54 13.32 7.11 -1.38
N PRO A 55 12.26 7.38 -0.59
CA PRO A 55 11.37 6.33 -0.09
C PRO A 55 10.73 5.55 -1.25
N MET A 56 11.44 4.56 -1.79
CA MET A 56 11.08 3.80 -2.98
C MET A 56 11.64 2.38 -2.90
N SER A 57 10.82 1.39 -3.20
CA SER A 57 11.24 0.00 -3.31
C SER A 57 11.92 -0.29 -4.67
N LEU A 58 12.64 -1.42 -4.76
CA LEU A 58 13.18 -1.89 -6.04
C LEU A 58 12.07 -2.21 -7.06
N VAL A 59 10.94 -2.72 -6.59
CA VAL A 59 9.79 -3.03 -7.46
C VAL A 59 9.26 -1.75 -8.10
N GLU A 60 9.02 -0.71 -7.32
CA GLU A 60 8.61 0.60 -7.82
C GLU A 60 9.66 1.21 -8.76
N PHE A 61 10.93 1.08 -8.41
CA PHE A 61 12.02 1.57 -9.25
C PHE A 61 12.04 0.90 -10.64
N PHE A 62 11.69 -0.37 -10.78
CA PHE A 62 11.66 -1.11 -12.04
C PHE A 62 10.29 -1.16 -12.71
N SER A 63 9.24 -0.63 -12.09
CA SER A 63 7.89 -0.60 -12.67
C SER A 63 7.84 0.32 -13.90
N PRO A 64 7.25 -0.13 -15.02
CA PRO A 64 7.11 0.71 -16.21
C PRO A 64 6.22 1.94 -16.01
N ASP A 65 5.32 1.90 -15.02
CA ASP A 65 4.35 2.96 -14.77
C ASP A 65 4.96 4.25 -14.16
N PHE A 66 6.23 4.21 -13.78
CA PHE A 66 6.91 5.37 -13.20
C PHE A 66 7.33 6.43 -14.24
N ASP A 67 7.46 6.05 -15.52
CA ASP A 67 7.91 6.95 -16.60
C ASP A 67 6.77 7.77 -17.22
N GLN A 68 5.54 7.48 -16.84
CA GLN A 68 4.44 8.33 -17.22
C GLN A 68 4.37 9.50 -16.24
N ASP A 69 4.40 10.71 -16.81
CA ASP A 69 3.83 11.92 -16.24
C ASP A 69 2.33 11.60 -16.00
N SER A 70 2.09 10.76 -15.00
CA SER A 70 0.74 10.36 -14.64
C SER A 70 0.16 11.61 -14.00
N ASP A 71 -0.61 12.31 -14.76
CA ASP A 71 -1.79 13.02 -14.24
C ASP A 71 -2.40 12.03 -13.23
N THR A 72 -2.05 12.21 -11.96
CA THR A 72 -2.31 11.20 -10.93
C THR A 72 -3.81 11.07 -10.88
N LYS A 73 -4.33 9.96 -11.41
CA LYS A 73 -5.76 9.72 -11.48
C LYS A 73 -6.35 9.93 -10.09
N VAL A 74 -7.23 10.91 -9.98
CA VAL A 74 -7.84 11.32 -8.70
C VAL A 74 -9.12 10.55 -8.44
N VAL A 75 -9.88 10.24 -9.51
CA VAL A 75 -11.19 9.59 -9.40
C VAL A 75 -11.16 8.21 -10.03
N TYR A 76 -11.53 7.19 -9.28
CA TYR A 76 -11.64 5.81 -9.73
C TYR A 76 -13.12 5.41 -9.77
N LYS A 77 -13.59 4.90 -10.91
CA LYS A 77 -14.95 4.34 -11.01
C LYS A 77 -14.99 2.96 -10.37
N GLY A 78 -16.13 2.54 -9.85
CA GLY A 78 -16.28 1.23 -9.22
C GLY A 78 -15.87 0.04 -10.11
N SER A 79 -16.03 0.18 -11.44
CA SER A 79 -15.58 -0.82 -12.42
C SER A 79 -14.07 -0.89 -12.64
N GLU A 80 -13.31 0.06 -12.10
CA GLU A 80 -11.85 0.17 -12.25
C GLU A 80 -11.10 -0.28 -10.99
N LEU A 81 -11.84 -0.56 -9.92
CA LEU A 81 -11.25 -1.09 -8.69
C LEU A 81 -10.70 -2.49 -8.95
N ILE A 82 -9.51 -2.76 -8.43
CA ILE A 82 -8.86 -4.05 -8.64
C ILE A 82 -9.31 -5.01 -7.55
N ASP A 83 -9.86 -6.13 -7.95
CA ASP A 83 -10.19 -7.22 -7.06
C ASP A 83 -8.89 -7.90 -6.58
N ILE A 84 -8.69 -7.91 -5.26
CA ILE A 84 -7.57 -8.56 -4.57
C ILE A 84 -8.06 -9.66 -3.63
N SER A 85 -9.28 -10.14 -3.83
CA SER A 85 -9.92 -11.16 -2.99
C SER A 85 -9.09 -12.44 -2.95
N ASP A 86 -8.95 -13.00 -1.76
CA ASP A 86 -8.39 -14.33 -1.52
C ASP A 86 -9.36 -15.08 -0.60
N GLY A 87 -10.36 -15.72 -1.20
CA GLY A 87 -11.40 -16.46 -0.47
C GLY A 87 -12.81 -15.93 -0.67
N ALA A 88 -13.63 -16.03 0.40
CA ALA A 88 -15.07 -15.72 0.34
C ALA A 88 -15.41 -14.22 0.41
N VAL A 89 -14.49 -13.42 0.96
CA VAL A 89 -14.67 -11.97 1.10
C VAL A 89 -14.19 -11.28 -0.16
N SER A 90 -15.03 -10.46 -0.79
CA SER A 90 -14.63 -9.62 -1.91
C SER A 90 -13.91 -8.36 -1.39
N MET A 91 -12.71 -8.10 -1.90
CA MET A 91 -11.87 -6.95 -1.53
C MET A 91 -11.45 -6.19 -2.79
N LYS A 92 -11.97 -4.98 -2.98
CA LYS A 92 -11.66 -4.12 -4.12
C LYS A 92 -10.77 -2.96 -3.70
N LEU A 93 -9.57 -2.93 -4.24
CA LEU A 93 -8.54 -1.94 -3.91
C LEU A 93 -8.66 -0.70 -4.80
N VAL A 94 -8.71 0.47 -4.15
CA VAL A 94 -8.68 1.77 -4.81
C VAL A 94 -7.23 2.20 -5.04
N GLY A 95 -6.94 2.74 -6.23
CA GLY A 95 -5.67 3.40 -6.49
C GLY A 95 -4.44 2.48 -6.48
N LYS A 96 -4.56 1.21 -6.88
CA LYS A 96 -3.41 0.27 -6.92
C LYS A 96 -2.23 0.81 -7.72
N ALA A 97 -2.49 1.50 -8.82
CA ALA A 97 -1.46 2.10 -9.67
C ALA A 97 -0.95 3.45 -9.17
N HIS A 98 -1.47 4.00 -8.06
CA HIS A 98 -1.03 5.29 -7.55
C HIS A 98 0.40 5.16 -6.97
N PRO A 99 1.39 5.89 -7.52
CA PRO A 99 2.78 5.78 -7.07
C PRO A 99 2.94 6.23 -5.61
N GLY A 100 3.63 5.44 -4.81
CA GLY A 100 3.98 5.81 -3.42
C GLY A 100 2.78 6.03 -2.51
N ARG A 101 1.65 5.35 -2.76
CA ARG A 101 0.48 5.43 -1.87
C ARG A 101 0.85 5.06 -0.43
N ALA A 102 0.40 5.86 0.51
CA ALA A 102 0.63 5.66 1.93
C ALA A 102 -0.45 4.78 2.58
N ILE A 103 -1.64 4.72 1.96
CA ILE A 103 -2.80 3.97 2.45
C ILE A 103 -3.27 2.95 1.43
N ALA A 104 -3.74 1.81 1.88
CA ALA A 104 -4.61 0.93 1.13
C ALA A 104 -6.06 1.25 1.49
N PHE A 105 -6.88 1.58 0.50
CA PHE A 105 -8.29 1.90 0.67
C PHE A 105 -9.12 0.82 -0.02
N LEU A 106 -9.96 0.12 0.74
CA LEU A 106 -10.70 -1.05 0.31
C LEU A 106 -12.21 -0.83 0.36
N ASP A 107 -12.89 -1.39 -0.63
CA ASP A 107 -14.33 -1.63 -0.65
C ASP A 107 -14.55 -3.15 -0.53
N GLU A 108 -15.04 -3.57 0.61
CA GLU A 108 -15.12 -4.97 1.00
C GLU A 108 -16.56 -5.44 1.12
N THR A 109 -16.82 -6.65 0.64
CA THR A 109 -18.14 -7.29 0.80
C THR A 109 -17.96 -8.65 1.47
N TYR A 110 -18.65 -8.82 2.56
CA TYR A 110 -18.68 -10.03 3.38
C TYR A 110 -20.01 -10.77 3.17
N PRO A 111 -20.06 -11.84 2.37
CA PRO A 111 -21.24 -12.70 2.26
C PRO A 111 -21.63 -13.32 3.62
N PRO A 112 -22.87 -13.78 3.78
CA PRO A 112 -23.27 -14.54 4.97
C PRO A 112 -22.33 -15.71 5.25
N GLY A 113 -21.88 -15.83 6.51
CA GLY A 113 -20.97 -16.89 6.97
C GLY A 113 -19.50 -16.72 6.60
N SER A 114 -19.13 -15.63 5.90
CA SER A 114 -17.73 -15.37 5.53
C SER A 114 -16.90 -14.75 6.66
N ASP A 115 -15.60 -14.89 6.55
CA ASP A 115 -14.63 -14.26 7.45
C ASP A 115 -13.27 -14.03 6.75
N THR A 116 -12.37 -13.29 7.41
CA THR A 116 -11.00 -13.03 6.92
C THR A 116 -10.02 -14.17 7.18
N GLY A 117 -10.52 -15.34 7.60
CA GLY A 117 -9.73 -16.53 7.87
C GLY A 117 -9.78 -16.99 9.33
N MET A 118 -9.32 -18.23 9.56
CA MET A 118 -9.28 -18.83 10.90
C MET A 118 -8.25 -18.18 11.81
N ASP A 119 -7.13 -17.75 11.22
CA ASP A 119 -6.05 -17.09 11.93
C ASP A 119 -6.35 -15.60 12.10
N MET A 120 -5.95 -15.06 13.26
CA MET A 120 -6.05 -13.62 13.48
C MET A 120 -5.03 -12.87 12.61
N LEU A 121 -5.48 -11.87 11.89
CA LEU A 121 -4.62 -10.96 11.14
C LEU A 121 -3.81 -10.10 12.12
N SER A 122 -2.57 -9.81 11.76
CA SER A 122 -1.71 -8.87 12.49
C SER A 122 -0.65 -8.31 11.54
N HIS A 123 -0.57 -7.00 11.43
CA HIS A 123 0.45 -6.33 10.61
C HIS A 123 0.82 -4.97 11.22
N GLN A 124 1.92 -4.38 10.77
CA GLN A 124 2.34 -3.06 11.25
C GLN A 124 1.40 -1.98 10.69
N GLY A 125 1.16 -0.96 11.50
CA GLY A 125 0.43 0.23 11.12
C GLY A 125 -0.91 0.37 11.84
N GLU A 126 -1.83 1.03 11.19
CA GLU A 126 -3.14 1.37 11.73
C GLU A 126 -4.21 1.02 10.72
N GLU A 127 -5.39 0.70 11.22
CA GLU A 127 -6.56 0.41 10.41
C GLU A 127 -7.78 1.15 10.94
N ALA A 128 -8.53 1.74 10.02
CA ALA A 128 -9.81 2.40 10.28
C ALA A 128 -10.83 1.99 9.23
N GLY A 129 -12.10 2.01 9.60
CA GLY A 129 -13.16 1.72 8.65
C GLY A 129 -14.54 2.09 9.15
N MET A 130 -15.51 1.95 8.24
CA MET A 130 -16.93 2.18 8.52
C MET A 130 -17.76 1.09 7.87
N LEU A 131 -18.63 0.47 8.64
CA LEU A 131 -19.64 -0.43 8.09
C LEU A 131 -20.72 0.38 7.37
N VAL A 132 -20.83 0.18 6.06
CA VAL A 132 -21.77 0.94 5.22
C VAL A 132 -23.12 0.25 5.16
N GLU A 133 -23.14 -1.10 5.16
CA GLU A 133 -24.35 -1.89 5.02
C GLU A 133 -24.24 -3.22 5.78
N GLY A 134 -25.34 -3.68 6.36
CA GLY A 134 -25.42 -4.96 7.06
C GLY A 134 -24.92 -4.89 8.50
N ARG A 135 -24.41 -6.04 8.98
CA ARG A 135 -23.82 -6.21 10.32
C ARG A 135 -22.54 -7.04 10.19
N LEU A 136 -21.53 -6.76 11.02
CA LEU A 136 -20.25 -7.43 10.97
C LEU A 136 -19.67 -7.58 12.37
N GLU A 137 -19.08 -8.73 12.69
CA GLU A 137 -18.28 -8.90 13.90
C GLU A 137 -16.82 -8.50 13.62
N LEU A 138 -16.29 -7.60 14.44
CA LEU A 138 -14.88 -7.28 14.53
C LEU A 138 -14.32 -7.81 15.84
N THR A 139 -13.35 -8.69 15.78
CA THR A 139 -12.57 -9.13 16.94
C THR A 139 -11.24 -8.40 16.97
N VAL A 140 -10.87 -7.76 18.07
CA VAL A 140 -9.54 -7.14 18.29
C VAL A 140 -9.01 -7.56 19.64
N SER A 141 -7.82 -8.17 19.68
CA SER A 141 -7.18 -8.66 20.91
C SER A 141 -8.10 -9.55 21.78
N GLY A 142 -8.93 -10.37 21.11
CA GLY A 142 -9.86 -11.29 21.76
C GLY A 142 -11.19 -10.68 22.20
N GLN A 143 -11.37 -9.36 22.09
CA GLN A 143 -12.65 -8.71 22.34
C GLN A 143 -13.46 -8.63 21.05
N VAL A 144 -14.73 -9.05 21.12
CA VAL A 144 -15.67 -9.04 19.99
C VAL A 144 -16.55 -7.80 20.05
N TYR A 145 -16.66 -7.11 18.93
CA TYR A 145 -17.55 -5.98 18.70
C TYR A 145 -18.50 -6.32 17.56
N VAL A 146 -19.78 -6.00 17.71
CA VAL A 146 -20.73 -6.09 16.61
C VAL A 146 -20.91 -4.69 16.04
N LEU A 147 -20.55 -4.53 14.78
CA LEU A 147 -20.76 -3.29 14.03
C LEU A 147 -22.10 -3.33 13.34
N GLU A 148 -22.82 -2.23 13.39
CA GLU A 148 -24.04 -1.97 12.62
C GLU A 148 -23.78 -0.88 11.58
N SER A 149 -24.64 -0.78 10.57
CA SER A 149 -24.48 0.22 9.50
C SER A 149 -24.34 1.63 10.08
N GLY A 150 -23.26 2.32 9.72
CA GLY A 150 -22.86 3.63 10.23
C GLY A 150 -21.81 3.58 11.35
N ASP A 151 -21.57 2.42 11.98
CA ASP A 151 -20.53 2.28 12.98
C ASP A 151 -19.13 2.32 12.35
N SER A 152 -18.19 2.88 13.07
CA SER A 152 -16.81 3.03 12.65
C SER A 152 -15.86 2.46 13.69
N TYR A 153 -14.67 2.03 13.23
CA TYR A 153 -13.61 1.55 14.08
C TYR A 153 -12.27 2.20 13.75
N TYR A 154 -11.34 2.16 14.70
CA TYR A 154 -9.95 2.54 14.54
C TYR A 154 -9.10 1.75 15.54
N PHE A 155 -8.03 1.10 15.08
CA PHE A 155 -7.10 0.40 15.96
C PHE A 155 -5.69 0.28 15.33
N GLU A 156 -4.69 0.00 16.19
CA GLU A 156 -3.36 -0.39 15.75
C GLU A 156 -3.40 -1.82 15.20
N SER A 157 -3.08 -2.00 13.91
CA SER A 157 -3.19 -3.29 13.21
C SER A 157 -2.20 -4.36 13.68
N SER A 158 -1.25 -3.99 14.56
CA SER A 158 -0.39 -4.94 15.29
C SER A 158 -1.16 -5.77 16.32
N LYS A 159 -2.34 -5.31 16.73
CA LYS A 159 -3.26 -6.08 17.57
C LYS A 159 -3.91 -7.20 16.73
N PRO A 160 -3.88 -8.46 17.21
CA PRO A 160 -4.55 -9.55 16.51
C PRO A 160 -6.03 -9.22 16.28
N HIS A 161 -6.46 -9.29 15.03
CA HIS A 161 -7.82 -8.89 14.65
C HIS A 161 -8.41 -9.83 13.58
N ARG A 162 -9.74 -9.83 13.48
CA ARG A 162 -10.51 -10.64 12.53
C ARG A 162 -11.85 -10.00 12.26
N PHE A 163 -12.29 -10.04 11.01
CA PHE A 163 -13.64 -9.68 10.60
C PHE A 163 -14.42 -10.93 10.22
N ARG A 164 -15.69 -11.01 10.64
CA ARG A 164 -16.56 -12.13 10.37
C ARG A 164 -17.99 -11.65 10.16
N ASN A 165 -18.67 -12.23 9.18
CA ASN A 165 -20.11 -12.06 9.00
C ASN A 165 -20.86 -13.34 9.43
N PRO A 166 -21.27 -13.49 10.70
CA PRO A 166 -22.04 -14.64 11.16
C PRO A 166 -23.54 -14.49 10.88
N PHE A 167 -23.94 -13.37 10.27
CA PHE A 167 -25.36 -13.03 10.01
C PHE A 167 -25.79 -13.58 8.65
N ASP A 168 -27.10 -13.54 8.39
CA ASP A 168 -27.75 -14.06 7.20
C ASP A 168 -27.89 -13.05 6.04
N VAL A 169 -27.39 -11.84 6.24
CA VAL A 169 -27.35 -10.78 5.22
C VAL A 169 -25.93 -10.38 4.89
N PRO A 170 -25.63 -9.98 3.65
CA PRO A 170 -24.29 -9.45 3.31
C PRO A 170 -23.95 -8.19 4.11
N ALA A 171 -22.69 -8.00 4.38
CA ALA A 171 -22.17 -6.77 4.98
C ALA A 171 -21.18 -6.09 4.01
N ARG A 172 -21.21 -4.75 3.96
CA ARG A 172 -20.27 -3.95 3.18
C ARG A 172 -19.49 -3.03 4.10
N LEU A 173 -18.18 -3.13 4.02
CA LEU A 173 -17.21 -2.39 4.82
C LEU A 173 -16.35 -1.52 3.91
N ILE A 174 -16.11 -0.28 4.28
CA ILE A 174 -15.05 0.56 3.70
C ILE A 174 -13.94 0.69 4.72
N SER A 175 -12.75 0.28 4.34
CA SER A 175 -11.58 0.31 5.23
C SER A 175 -10.39 1.06 4.63
N ALA A 176 -9.50 1.48 5.49
CA ALA A 176 -8.23 2.09 5.15
C ALA A 176 -7.14 1.57 6.09
N THR A 177 -6.05 1.08 5.52
CA THR A 177 -4.89 0.62 6.29
C THR A 177 -3.63 1.39 5.91
N THR A 178 -2.75 1.60 6.85
CA THR A 178 -1.42 2.19 6.65
C THR A 178 -0.36 1.33 7.36
N PRO A 179 0.84 1.12 6.75
CA PRO A 179 1.19 1.41 5.36
C PRO A 179 0.39 0.56 4.36
N ALA A 180 0.39 0.98 3.09
CA ALA A 180 -0.28 0.25 2.00
C ALA A 180 0.47 -1.06 1.68
N ASN A 181 0.07 -2.15 2.29
CA ASN A 181 0.76 -3.45 2.23
C ASN A 181 0.29 -4.38 1.08
N PHE A 182 -0.67 -3.94 0.23
CA PHE A 182 -1.24 -4.73 -0.88
C PHE A 182 -0.73 -4.25 -2.23
#